data_df4ca9d7031b8a964d2de3d057f7b2c6
#
_entry.id   df4ca9d7031b8a964d2de3d057f7b2c6
#
_cell.length_a   1.000
_cell.length_b   1.000
_cell.length_c   1.000
_cell.angle_alpha   90.00
_cell.angle_beta   90.00
_cell.angle_gamma   90.00
#
_symmetry.space_group_name_H-M   'P 1'
#
loop_
_entity.id
_entity.type
_entity.pdbx_description
1 polymer ?
#
loop_
_entity_poly.entity_id
_entity_poly.type
_entity_poly.pdbx_seq_one_letter_code
_entity_poly.pdbx_strand_id
1 'polypeptide(L)'
;MIGVSDYSAIGATGLPFCQNDILAVKKALITGLNATAENILICGKSGIVLQEELWGAIDRLARLSEGEDVVFFYFSGHGAFNRSEHFLVMSDGPVPTQTVIEKVDAINAKSKIMVLDTCMAGSFKLDMENDKLFDRTIKSSASKGLAILASCSCEQLSRFSLERPISLFTEFFCSAVENNTLTRRGRKTWHDIQQLTSLYLHNWSSRHTSIEQ
;
A
#
# COMPACT_ATOMS: atom_id res chain seq x y z
N MET A 1 5.33 5.74 5.86
CA MET A 1 3.99 5.12 5.75
C MET A 1 2.96 6.23 5.69
N ILE A 2 1.98 6.10 4.80
CA ILE A 2 0.98 7.12 4.49
C ILE A 2 -0.40 6.48 4.58
N GLY A 3 -1.31 7.09 5.36
CA GLY A 3 -2.70 6.65 5.46
C GLY A 3 -3.65 7.85 5.35
N VAL A 4 -4.39 7.91 4.27
CA VAL A 4 -5.31 9.01 3.98
C VAL A 4 -6.73 8.56 4.30
N SER A 5 -7.33 9.16 5.33
CA SER A 5 -8.69 8.83 5.80
C SER A 5 -9.71 9.92 5.48
N ASP A 6 -9.27 11.18 5.42
CA ASP A 6 -10.14 12.34 5.19
C ASP A 6 -9.93 12.91 3.79
N TYR A 7 -11.01 12.93 3.03
CA TYR A 7 -11.11 13.43 1.67
C TYR A 7 -12.18 14.52 1.53
N SER A 8 -12.62 15.09 2.65
CA SER A 8 -13.71 16.09 2.68
C SER A 8 -13.39 17.30 1.82
N ALA A 9 -12.12 17.73 1.77
CA ALA A 9 -11.68 18.86 0.98
C ALA A 9 -11.90 18.71 -0.54
N ILE A 10 -11.95 17.45 -1.03
CA ILE A 10 -12.18 17.15 -2.45
C ILE A 10 -13.56 16.50 -2.70
N GLY A 11 -14.41 16.44 -1.67
CA GLY A 11 -15.77 15.89 -1.78
C GLY A 11 -15.84 14.38 -1.99
N ALA A 12 -14.78 13.62 -1.65
CA ALA A 12 -14.78 12.17 -1.75
C ALA A 12 -15.10 11.51 -0.39
N THR A 13 -15.52 10.24 -0.43
CA THR A 13 -15.88 9.46 0.76
C THR A 13 -14.64 9.19 1.61
N GLY A 14 -14.75 9.37 2.93
CA GLY A 14 -13.68 9.05 3.87
C GLY A 14 -13.42 7.55 3.99
N LEU A 15 -12.18 7.19 4.36
CA LEU A 15 -11.72 5.82 4.62
C LEU A 15 -11.18 5.70 6.06
N PRO A 16 -12.05 5.52 7.06
CA PRO A 16 -11.66 5.62 8.47
C PRO A 16 -10.65 4.55 8.92
N PHE A 17 -10.53 3.45 8.17
CA PHE A 17 -9.60 2.36 8.49
C PHE A 17 -8.14 2.65 8.11
N CYS A 18 -7.84 3.59 7.22
CA CYS A 18 -6.47 3.82 6.74
C CYS A 18 -5.49 4.23 7.85
N GLN A 19 -5.96 4.89 8.90
CA GLN A 19 -5.13 5.18 10.08
C GLN A 19 -4.78 3.92 10.87
N ASN A 20 -5.74 3.01 11.00
CA ASN A 20 -5.52 1.73 11.67
C ASN A 20 -4.60 0.83 10.86
N ASP A 21 -4.69 0.89 9.52
CA ASP A 21 -3.78 0.20 8.62
C ASP A 21 -2.32 0.59 8.88
N ILE A 22 -2.04 1.90 8.99
CA ILE A 22 -0.69 2.37 9.33
C ILE A 22 -0.20 1.78 10.66
N LEU A 23 -1.06 1.76 11.69
CA LEU A 23 -0.70 1.25 13.00
C LEU A 23 -0.45 -0.26 12.96
N ALA A 24 -1.26 -1.01 12.21
CA ALA A 24 -1.09 -2.45 12.01
C ALA A 24 0.22 -2.76 11.29
N VAL A 25 0.50 -2.06 10.17
CA VAL A 25 1.76 -2.23 9.43
C VAL A 25 2.96 -1.83 10.27
N LYS A 26 2.91 -0.71 11.00
CA LYS A 26 3.98 -0.31 11.93
C LYS A 26 4.29 -1.43 12.91
N LYS A 27 3.25 -1.99 13.56
CA LYS A 27 3.42 -3.10 14.48
C LYS A 27 4.05 -4.30 13.79
N ALA A 28 3.53 -4.73 12.64
CA ALA A 28 4.04 -5.88 11.90
C ALA A 28 5.50 -5.71 11.47
N LEU A 29 5.92 -4.52 11.03
CA LEU A 29 7.32 -4.24 10.69
C LEU A 29 8.24 -4.36 11.91
N ILE A 30 7.82 -3.85 13.06
CA ILE A 30 8.61 -3.93 14.30
C ILE A 30 8.71 -5.38 14.79
N THR A 31 7.58 -6.10 14.85
CA THR A 31 7.53 -7.46 15.43
C THR A 31 8.01 -8.55 14.46
N GLY A 32 7.72 -8.40 13.16
CA GLY A 32 8.00 -9.41 12.15
C GLY A 32 9.32 -9.22 11.39
N LEU A 33 9.80 -7.97 11.26
CA LEU A 33 11.03 -7.62 10.53
C LEU A 33 12.07 -6.88 11.37
N ASN A 34 11.84 -6.73 12.69
CA ASN A 34 12.73 -6.02 13.61
C ASN A 34 13.03 -4.57 13.19
N ALA A 35 12.06 -3.89 12.56
CA ALA A 35 12.21 -2.48 12.22
C ALA A 35 12.28 -1.63 13.49
N THR A 36 13.15 -0.63 13.49
CA THR A 36 13.31 0.31 14.60
C THR A 36 12.23 1.38 14.55
N ALA A 37 11.52 1.61 15.64
CA ALA A 37 10.37 2.53 15.68
C ALA A 37 10.73 3.96 15.28
N GLU A 38 11.95 4.41 15.60
CA GLU A 38 12.49 5.73 15.29
C GLU A 38 12.72 5.94 13.79
N ASN A 39 12.94 4.86 13.04
CA ASN A 39 13.12 4.88 11.58
C ASN A 39 11.80 4.86 10.82
N ILE A 40 10.64 4.88 11.50
CA ILE A 40 9.33 4.84 10.89
C ILE A 40 8.73 6.25 10.83
N LEU A 41 8.68 6.81 9.63
CA LEU A 41 7.96 8.08 9.35
C LEU A 41 6.49 7.78 9.07
N ILE A 42 5.58 8.51 9.71
CA ILE A 42 4.13 8.37 9.52
C ILE A 42 3.54 9.72 9.12
N CYS A 43 2.85 9.72 7.96
CA CYS A 43 1.96 10.77 7.50
C CYS A 43 0.51 10.36 7.73
N GLY A 44 -0.39 11.31 7.96
CA GLY A 44 -1.81 11.03 8.13
C GLY A 44 -2.21 10.59 9.54
N LYS A 45 -1.48 10.97 10.59
CA LYS A 45 -1.90 10.72 11.98
C LYS A 45 -3.26 11.33 12.31
N SER A 46 -3.61 12.44 11.66
CA SER A 46 -4.93 13.08 11.75
C SER A 46 -5.95 12.54 10.75
N GLY A 47 -5.54 11.68 9.83
CA GLY A 47 -6.33 11.24 8.67
C GLY A 47 -6.20 12.12 7.44
N ILE A 48 -5.67 13.34 7.60
CA ILE A 48 -5.39 14.27 6.50
C ILE A 48 -3.93 14.12 6.09
N VAL A 49 -3.69 13.98 4.79
CA VAL A 49 -2.36 14.01 4.17
C VAL A 49 -2.43 14.87 2.93
N LEU A 50 -1.66 15.95 2.91
CA LEU A 50 -1.53 16.80 1.73
C LEU A 50 -0.42 16.29 0.81
N GLN A 51 -0.46 16.67 -0.46
CA GLN A 51 0.60 16.35 -1.43
C GLN A 51 1.97 16.86 -0.96
N GLU A 52 2.01 18.05 -0.34
CA GLU A 52 3.25 18.60 0.23
C GLU A 52 3.84 17.69 1.33
N GLU A 53 2.99 17.12 2.20
CA GLU A 53 3.42 16.19 3.25
C GLU A 53 3.98 14.90 2.65
N LEU A 54 3.35 14.36 1.59
CA LEU A 54 3.85 13.21 0.85
C LEU A 54 5.26 13.48 0.30
N TRP A 55 5.44 14.59 -0.41
CA TRP A 55 6.72 14.92 -1.03
C TRP A 55 7.80 15.20 0.03
N GLY A 56 7.46 15.95 1.07
CA GLY A 56 8.36 16.22 2.20
C GLY A 56 8.80 14.93 2.91
N ALA A 57 7.92 13.93 3.04
CA ALA A 57 8.24 12.64 3.63
C ALA A 57 9.17 11.81 2.74
N ILE A 58 8.95 11.78 1.42
CA ILE A 58 9.85 11.09 0.47
C ILE A 58 11.22 11.76 0.45
N ASP A 59 11.28 13.09 0.39
CA ASP A 59 12.54 13.84 0.42
C ASP A 59 13.30 13.63 1.73
N ARG A 60 12.58 13.56 2.86
CA ARG A 60 13.19 13.25 4.16
C ARG A 60 13.76 11.82 4.18
N LEU A 61 13.00 10.86 3.65
CA LEU A 61 13.44 9.48 3.54
C LEU A 61 14.71 9.37 2.69
N ALA A 62 14.74 10.07 1.55
CA ALA A 62 15.92 10.12 0.67
C ALA A 62 17.17 10.71 1.35
N ARG A 63 16.99 11.73 2.20
CA ARG A 63 18.10 12.32 2.95
C ARG A 63 18.63 11.45 4.09
N LEU A 64 17.78 10.58 4.65
CA LEU A 64 18.14 9.72 5.80
C LEU A 64 18.65 8.35 5.36
N SER A 65 18.39 7.94 4.12
CA SER A 65 18.73 6.60 3.62
C SER A 65 20.16 6.57 3.06
N GLU A 66 20.85 5.48 3.35
CA GLU A 66 22.19 5.17 2.87
C GLU A 66 22.19 3.93 1.95
N GLY A 67 23.27 3.74 1.18
CA GLY A 67 23.35 2.71 0.14
C GLY A 67 23.13 1.26 0.59
N GLU A 68 23.26 0.94 1.88
CA GLU A 68 23.01 -0.40 2.43
C GLU A 68 21.62 -0.57 3.07
N ASP A 69 20.82 0.50 3.13
CA ASP A 69 19.51 0.49 3.74
C ASP A 69 18.46 -0.25 2.88
N VAL A 70 17.38 -0.65 3.56
CA VAL A 70 16.13 -1.11 2.93
C VAL A 70 15.05 -0.05 3.17
N VAL A 71 14.61 0.59 2.12
CA VAL A 71 13.49 1.55 2.17
C VAL A 71 12.17 0.81 2.02
N PHE A 72 11.26 1.08 2.94
CA PHE A 72 9.88 0.55 2.90
C PHE A 72 8.88 1.71 2.80
N PHE A 73 8.14 1.75 1.70
CA PHE A 73 7.06 2.70 1.46
C PHE A 73 5.72 1.97 1.54
N TYR A 74 4.78 2.50 2.32
CA TYR A 74 3.42 1.98 2.44
C TYR A 74 2.41 3.09 2.25
N PHE A 75 1.39 2.81 1.46
CA PHE A 75 0.24 3.69 1.24
C PHE A 75 -1.07 2.94 1.49
N SER A 76 -1.99 3.55 2.23
CA SER A 76 -3.39 3.14 2.35
C SER A 76 -4.28 4.35 2.09
N GLY A 77 -5.21 4.23 1.12
CA GLY A 77 -6.06 5.32 0.70
C GLY A 77 -6.80 5.05 -0.61
N HIS A 78 -7.45 6.07 -1.13
CA HIS A 78 -8.08 5.98 -2.44
C HIS A 78 -7.07 5.91 -3.58
N GLY A 79 -7.37 5.07 -4.56
CA GLY A 79 -6.82 5.10 -5.91
C GLY A 79 -7.81 5.72 -6.89
N ALA A 80 -7.29 6.34 -7.94
CA ALA A 80 -8.09 6.88 -9.03
C ALA A 80 -7.42 6.61 -10.39
N PHE A 81 -8.22 6.65 -11.46
CA PHE A 81 -7.75 6.50 -12.83
C PHE A 81 -8.27 7.64 -13.70
N ASN A 82 -7.45 8.03 -14.66
CA ASN A 82 -7.94 8.63 -15.89
C ASN A 82 -7.71 7.65 -17.05
N ARG A 83 -7.90 8.08 -18.30
CA ARG A 83 -7.76 7.22 -19.48
C ARG A 83 -6.36 6.61 -19.69
N SER A 84 -5.35 7.11 -19.06
CA SER A 84 -3.95 6.74 -19.32
C SER A 84 -3.12 6.49 -18.08
N GLU A 85 -3.60 6.83 -16.88
CA GLU A 85 -2.77 6.93 -15.70
C GLU A 85 -3.51 6.58 -14.41
N HIS A 86 -2.80 5.95 -13.48
CA HIS A 86 -3.26 5.68 -12.11
C HIS A 86 -2.73 6.74 -11.14
N PHE A 87 -3.55 7.10 -10.15
CA PHE A 87 -3.24 8.10 -9.13
C PHE A 87 -3.43 7.53 -7.72
N LEU A 88 -2.57 7.92 -6.81
CA LEU A 88 -2.83 7.88 -5.38
C LEU A 88 -3.53 9.19 -5.00
N VAL A 89 -4.60 9.12 -4.22
CA VAL A 89 -5.40 10.31 -3.87
C VAL A 89 -5.00 10.79 -2.48
N MET A 90 -4.50 12.03 -2.41
CA MET A 90 -4.24 12.74 -1.15
C MET A 90 -5.50 13.53 -0.74
N SER A 91 -5.50 14.10 0.47
CA SER A 91 -6.64 14.88 0.98
C SER A 91 -6.94 16.13 0.14
N ASP A 92 -5.94 16.65 -0.56
CA ASP A 92 -6.02 17.86 -1.42
C ASP A 92 -6.01 17.52 -2.93
N GLY A 93 -5.99 16.23 -3.32
CA GLY A 93 -6.10 15.85 -4.72
C GLY A 93 -5.23 14.66 -5.14
N PRO A 94 -5.35 14.24 -6.40
CA PRO A 94 -4.64 13.08 -6.95
C PRO A 94 -3.16 13.39 -7.24
N VAL A 95 -2.32 12.37 -7.08
CA VAL A 95 -0.89 12.36 -7.41
C VAL A 95 -0.60 11.18 -8.33
N PRO A 96 0.07 11.36 -9.49
CA PRO A 96 0.42 10.26 -10.37
C PRO A 96 1.23 9.19 -9.65
N THR A 97 0.75 7.95 -9.67
CA THR A 97 1.44 6.83 -9.01
C THR A 97 2.82 6.59 -9.58
N GLN A 98 2.98 6.76 -10.89
CA GLN A 98 4.27 6.66 -11.56
C GLN A 98 5.30 7.63 -10.97
N THR A 99 4.91 8.89 -10.72
CA THR A 99 5.80 9.89 -10.12
C THR A 99 6.23 9.51 -8.70
N VAL A 100 5.31 8.93 -7.91
CA VAL A 100 5.65 8.44 -6.56
C VAL A 100 6.65 7.28 -6.63
N ILE A 101 6.42 6.32 -7.53
CA ILE A 101 7.32 5.18 -7.74
C ILE A 101 8.72 5.67 -8.17
N GLU A 102 8.80 6.57 -9.14
CA GLU A 102 10.08 7.12 -9.62
C GLU A 102 10.86 7.83 -8.52
N LYS A 103 10.18 8.63 -7.68
CA LYS A 103 10.81 9.31 -6.56
C LYS A 103 11.32 8.33 -5.49
N VAL A 104 10.56 7.27 -5.18
CA VAL A 104 11.00 6.24 -4.24
C VAL A 104 12.13 5.42 -4.84
N ASP A 105 12.08 5.09 -6.13
CA ASP A 105 13.14 4.33 -6.81
C ASP A 105 14.46 5.10 -6.89
N ALA A 106 14.40 6.43 -6.98
CA ALA A 106 15.57 7.31 -6.98
C ALA A 106 16.30 7.39 -5.63
N ILE A 107 15.71 6.90 -4.53
CA ILE A 107 16.34 6.90 -3.21
C ILE A 107 17.60 6.00 -3.23
N ASN A 108 18.71 6.53 -2.71
CA ASN A 108 19.93 5.76 -2.56
C ASN A 108 19.79 4.72 -1.44
N ALA A 109 19.37 3.52 -1.80
CA ALA A 109 19.18 2.40 -0.88
C ALA A 109 19.43 1.08 -1.61
N LYS A 110 19.86 0.05 -0.87
CA LYS A 110 20.13 -1.29 -1.40
C LYS A 110 18.91 -1.96 -2.00
N SER A 111 17.78 -1.78 -1.33
CA SER A 111 16.50 -2.33 -1.77
C SER A 111 15.37 -1.38 -1.41
N LYS A 112 14.37 -1.29 -2.27
CA LYS A 112 13.17 -0.51 -2.07
C LYS A 112 11.96 -1.43 -2.16
N ILE A 113 11.06 -1.32 -1.21
CA ILE A 113 9.83 -2.10 -1.14
C ILE A 113 8.67 -1.10 -1.08
N MET A 114 7.75 -1.20 -2.02
CA MET A 114 6.52 -0.42 -2.01
C MET A 114 5.31 -1.33 -1.82
N VAL A 115 4.44 -0.96 -0.89
CA VAL A 115 3.16 -1.62 -0.66
C VAL A 115 2.06 -0.58 -0.83
N LEU A 116 1.18 -0.82 -1.81
CA LEU A 116 0.11 0.09 -2.19
C LEU A 116 -1.25 -0.58 -1.93
N ASP A 117 -1.92 -0.18 -0.86
CA ASP A 117 -3.28 -0.60 -0.54
C ASP A 117 -4.25 0.48 -1.00
N THR A 118 -4.72 0.36 -2.24
CA THR A 118 -5.58 1.35 -2.86
C THR A 118 -7.00 0.82 -3.03
N CYS A 119 -7.96 1.47 -2.34
CA CYS A 119 -9.38 1.26 -2.60
C CYS A 119 -9.82 2.13 -3.78
N MET A 120 -10.51 1.55 -4.76
CA MET A 120 -11.07 2.33 -5.86
C MET A 120 -12.18 3.25 -5.36
N ALA A 121 -12.01 4.57 -5.46
CA ALA A 121 -13.05 5.53 -5.14
C ALA A 121 -14.22 5.36 -6.13
N GLY A 122 -15.34 4.82 -5.62
CA GLY A 122 -16.50 4.45 -6.40
C GLY A 122 -17.22 5.61 -7.10
N SER A 123 -16.77 6.03 -8.26
CA SER A 123 -17.53 6.81 -9.25
C SER A 123 -17.06 6.51 -10.68
N PHE A 124 -16.01 5.76 -10.86
CA PHE A 124 -15.57 5.31 -12.18
C PHE A 124 -15.97 3.86 -12.34
N LYS A 125 -16.86 3.59 -13.29
CA LYS A 125 -17.21 2.22 -13.69
C LYS A 125 -15.90 1.46 -13.86
N LEU A 126 -15.77 0.34 -13.15
CA LEU A 126 -14.69 -0.64 -13.32
C LEU A 126 -14.71 -1.10 -14.78
N ASP A 127 -13.88 -0.49 -15.58
CA ASP A 127 -13.56 -1.01 -16.89
C ASP A 127 -12.38 -1.97 -16.68
N MET A 128 -12.47 -3.17 -17.23
CA MET A 128 -11.35 -4.16 -17.18
C MET A 128 -10.04 -3.57 -17.76
N GLU A 129 -10.12 -2.44 -18.45
CA GLU A 129 -8.95 -1.68 -18.91
C GLU A 129 -8.20 -0.98 -17.78
N ASN A 130 -8.88 -0.60 -16.70
CA ASN A 130 -8.25 0.12 -15.56
C ASN A 130 -7.34 -0.80 -14.74
N ASP A 131 -7.73 -2.06 -14.52
CA ASP A 131 -6.86 -3.05 -13.84
C ASP A 131 -5.59 -3.30 -14.64
N LYS A 132 -5.72 -3.38 -15.97
CA LYS A 132 -4.57 -3.54 -16.87
C LYS A 132 -3.66 -2.32 -16.86
N LEU A 133 -4.20 -1.12 -16.67
CA LEU A 133 -3.43 0.11 -16.60
C LEU A 133 -2.60 0.17 -15.32
N PHE A 134 -3.18 -0.17 -14.18
CA PHE A 134 -2.46 -0.25 -12.90
C PHE A 134 -1.35 -1.30 -12.98
N ASP A 135 -1.67 -2.50 -13.46
CA ASP A 135 -0.71 -3.56 -13.69
C ASP A 135 0.44 -3.13 -14.62
N ARG A 136 0.14 -2.37 -15.68
CA ARG A 136 1.17 -1.83 -16.58
C ARG A 136 2.07 -0.82 -15.86
N THR A 137 1.49 0.09 -15.08
CA THR A 137 2.24 1.05 -14.27
C THR A 137 3.20 0.33 -13.34
N ILE A 138 2.74 -0.67 -12.60
CA ILE A 138 3.57 -1.47 -11.70
C ILE A 138 4.68 -2.23 -12.46
N LYS A 139 4.32 -2.90 -13.56
CA LYS A 139 5.27 -3.70 -14.35
C LYS A 139 6.31 -2.84 -15.08
N SER A 140 5.92 -1.68 -15.60
CA SER A 140 6.85 -0.75 -16.27
C SER A 140 7.82 -0.08 -15.31
N SER A 141 7.45 0.00 -14.03
CA SER A 141 8.26 0.60 -12.98
C SER A 141 9.20 -0.40 -12.30
N ALA A 142 9.15 -1.68 -12.68
CA ALA A 142 10.03 -2.69 -12.12
C ALA A 142 11.48 -2.38 -12.47
N SER A 143 12.26 -1.95 -11.49
CA SER A 143 13.70 -1.72 -11.59
C SER A 143 14.47 -2.73 -10.74
N LYS A 144 15.77 -2.83 -10.98
CA LYS A 144 16.64 -3.67 -10.16
C LYS A 144 16.73 -3.07 -8.74
N GLY A 145 16.22 -3.80 -7.76
CA GLY A 145 16.21 -3.38 -6.35
C GLY A 145 14.90 -2.74 -5.87
N LEU A 146 13.90 -2.56 -6.75
CA LEU A 146 12.55 -2.13 -6.38
C LEU A 146 11.58 -3.31 -6.46
N ALA A 147 10.86 -3.58 -5.38
CA ALA A 147 9.75 -4.53 -5.33
C ALA A 147 8.45 -3.79 -4.99
N ILE A 148 7.40 -4.04 -5.75
CA ILE A 148 6.08 -3.42 -5.54
C ILE A 148 5.05 -4.53 -5.28
N LEU A 149 4.29 -4.40 -4.20
CA LEU A 149 3.10 -5.18 -3.91
C LEU A 149 1.91 -4.22 -3.87
N ALA A 150 0.95 -4.44 -4.73
CA ALA A 150 -0.21 -3.57 -4.81
C ALA A 150 -1.50 -4.38 -4.70
N SER A 151 -2.45 -3.85 -3.95
CA SER A 151 -3.85 -4.26 -3.95
C SER A 151 -4.66 -3.22 -4.69
N CYS A 152 -5.41 -3.66 -5.68
CA CYS A 152 -6.49 -2.90 -6.28
C CYS A 152 -7.78 -3.59 -5.86
N SER A 153 -8.43 -3.08 -4.81
CA SER A 153 -9.69 -3.68 -4.33
C SER A 153 -10.80 -3.33 -5.30
N CYS A 154 -11.33 -4.33 -6.01
CA CYS A 154 -12.59 -4.21 -6.71
C CYS A 154 -13.73 -3.89 -5.72
N GLU A 155 -14.82 -3.27 -6.18
CA GLU A 155 -15.97 -2.82 -5.37
C GLU A 155 -16.50 -3.84 -4.35
N GLN A 156 -16.39 -5.13 -4.63
CA GLN A 156 -16.84 -6.18 -3.71
C GLN A 156 -15.98 -6.26 -2.44
N LEU A 157 -14.67 -6.12 -2.56
CA LEU A 157 -13.76 -6.13 -1.41
C LEU A 157 -13.89 -4.85 -0.57
N SER A 158 -14.16 -3.69 -1.19
CA SER A 158 -14.31 -2.43 -0.49
C SER A 158 -15.61 -2.35 0.34
N ARG A 159 -16.71 -2.99 -0.06
CA ARG A 159 -17.93 -3.04 0.75
C ARG A 159 -17.74 -3.77 2.07
N PHE A 160 -16.98 -4.87 2.07
CA PHE A 160 -16.64 -5.60 3.31
C PHE A 160 -15.61 -4.87 4.18
N SER A 161 -14.81 -3.98 3.63
CA SER A 161 -13.75 -3.29 4.37
C SER A 161 -14.24 -2.09 5.18
N LEU A 162 -15.34 -1.43 4.80
CA LEU A 162 -15.86 -0.26 5.52
C LEU A 162 -16.33 -0.56 6.95
N GLU A 163 -16.74 -1.80 7.22
CA GLU A 163 -17.14 -2.25 8.57
C GLU A 163 -15.98 -2.84 9.40
N ARG A 164 -14.80 -3.01 8.77
CA ARG A 164 -13.63 -3.58 9.44
C ARG A 164 -12.73 -2.47 10.00
N PRO A 165 -12.05 -2.75 11.12
CA PRO A 165 -11.13 -1.77 11.72
C PRO A 165 -9.85 -1.55 10.88
N ILE A 166 -9.49 -2.49 9.99
CA ILE A 166 -8.36 -2.43 9.04
C ILE A 166 -8.78 -3.02 7.71
N SER A 167 -8.09 -2.64 6.63
CA SER A 167 -8.34 -3.19 5.30
C SER A 167 -7.98 -4.68 5.24
N LEU A 168 -8.68 -5.41 4.39
CA LEU A 168 -8.46 -6.86 4.24
C LEU A 168 -7.06 -7.18 3.72
N PHE A 169 -6.60 -6.39 2.76
CA PHE A 169 -5.25 -6.55 2.22
C PHE A 169 -4.19 -6.31 3.29
N THR A 170 -4.31 -5.22 4.06
CA THR A 170 -3.38 -4.89 5.16
C THR A 170 -3.40 -5.97 6.24
N GLU A 171 -4.57 -6.52 6.59
CA GLU A 171 -4.66 -7.62 7.56
C GLU A 171 -3.83 -8.83 7.11
N PHE A 172 -3.97 -9.25 5.86
CA PHE A 172 -3.24 -10.40 5.34
C PHE A 172 -1.77 -10.10 5.09
N PHE A 173 -1.44 -8.89 4.67
CA PHE A 173 -0.06 -8.44 4.58
C PHE A 173 0.64 -8.49 5.95
N CYS A 174 0.04 -7.93 7.00
CA CYS A 174 0.57 -7.97 8.35
C CYS A 174 0.71 -9.41 8.85
N SER A 175 -0.29 -10.26 8.62
CA SER A 175 -0.24 -11.68 8.96
C SER A 175 0.92 -12.42 8.26
N ALA A 176 1.19 -12.09 6.99
CA ALA A 176 2.33 -12.64 6.25
C ALA A 176 3.67 -12.14 6.79
N VAL A 177 3.75 -10.86 7.16
CA VAL A 177 4.95 -10.26 7.77
C VAL A 177 5.25 -10.88 9.14
N GLU A 178 4.24 -11.11 9.97
CA GLU A 178 4.38 -11.68 11.32
C GLU A 178 4.53 -13.21 11.32
N ASN A 179 4.20 -13.90 10.22
CA ASN A 179 4.27 -15.36 10.14
C ASN A 179 5.71 -15.87 10.16
N ASN A 180 6.09 -16.53 11.24
CA ASN A 180 7.45 -17.07 11.44
C ASN A 180 7.65 -18.51 10.89
N THR A 181 6.60 -19.16 10.38
CA THR A 181 6.65 -20.59 10.00
C THR A 181 7.30 -20.84 8.63
N LEU A 182 7.50 -19.80 7.82
CA LEU A 182 7.99 -19.93 6.43
C LEU A 182 9.50 -19.91 6.25
N THR A 183 10.25 -19.84 7.30
CA THR A 183 11.70 -19.76 7.14
C THR A 183 12.34 -21.14 6.99
N ARG A 184 12.41 -21.67 5.78
CA ARG A 184 13.23 -22.87 5.50
C ARG A 184 14.72 -22.72 5.87
N ARG A 185 15.20 -21.47 6.14
CA ARG A 185 16.59 -21.14 6.49
C ARG A 185 16.72 -20.03 7.55
N GLY A 186 15.71 -19.79 8.40
CA GLY A 186 15.75 -18.74 9.38
C GLY A 186 15.68 -17.30 8.83
N ARG A 187 15.38 -17.14 7.54
CA ARG A 187 15.26 -15.82 6.87
C ARG A 187 13.98 -15.78 6.05
N LYS A 188 13.11 -14.82 6.36
CA LYS A 188 11.93 -14.49 5.55
C LYS A 188 12.36 -13.56 4.42
N THR A 189 12.00 -13.90 3.18
CA THR A 189 12.24 -13.05 2.02
C THR A 189 11.00 -12.23 1.68
N TRP A 190 11.18 -11.15 0.92
CA TRP A 190 10.06 -10.38 0.38
C TRP A 190 9.12 -11.25 -0.48
N HIS A 191 9.69 -12.16 -1.24
CA HIS A 191 8.92 -13.12 -2.05
C HIS A 191 8.01 -14.01 -1.19
N ASP A 192 8.50 -14.48 -0.03
CA ASP A 192 7.67 -15.27 0.90
C ASP A 192 6.48 -14.44 1.41
N ILE A 193 6.69 -13.17 1.75
CA ILE A 193 5.63 -12.26 2.20
C ILE A 193 4.60 -12.06 1.08
N GLN A 194 5.03 -11.80 -0.15
CA GLN A 194 4.13 -11.65 -1.30
C GLN A 194 3.29 -12.89 -1.55
N GLN A 195 3.92 -14.07 -1.59
CA GLN A 195 3.22 -15.34 -1.81
C GLN A 195 2.18 -15.62 -0.72
N LEU A 196 2.52 -15.39 0.56
CA LEU A 196 1.58 -15.60 1.65
C LEU A 196 0.41 -14.63 1.62
N THR A 197 0.69 -13.34 1.38
CA THR A 197 -0.37 -12.34 1.26
C THR A 197 -1.35 -12.74 0.16
N SER A 198 -0.84 -13.13 -1.00
CA SER A 198 -1.66 -13.60 -2.13
C SER A 198 -2.45 -14.87 -1.80
N LEU A 199 -1.84 -15.83 -1.09
CA LEU A 199 -2.50 -17.06 -0.66
C LEU A 199 -3.65 -16.77 0.33
N TYR A 200 -3.44 -15.88 1.28
CA TYR A 200 -4.48 -15.50 2.25
C TYR A 200 -5.66 -14.81 1.58
N LEU A 201 -5.38 -13.87 0.67
CA LEU A 201 -6.41 -13.21 -0.13
C LEU A 201 -7.20 -14.18 -0.99
N HIS A 202 -6.52 -15.10 -1.67
CA HIS A 202 -7.16 -16.12 -2.51
C HIS A 202 -8.06 -17.05 -1.68
N ASN A 203 -7.56 -17.53 -0.55
CA ASN A 203 -8.33 -18.41 0.34
C ASN A 203 -9.56 -17.70 0.93
N TRP A 204 -9.44 -16.42 1.23
CA TRP A 204 -10.55 -15.62 1.71
C TRP A 204 -11.60 -15.42 0.61
N SER A 205 -11.18 -15.00 -0.57
CA SER A 205 -12.05 -14.81 -1.74
C SER A 205 -12.82 -16.09 -2.09
N SER A 206 -12.14 -17.23 -2.17
CA SER A 206 -12.76 -18.53 -2.49
C SER A 206 -13.84 -18.96 -1.50
N ARG A 207 -13.75 -18.53 -0.22
CA ARG A 207 -14.75 -18.85 0.81
C ARG A 207 -15.96 -17.92 0.76
N HIS A 208 -15.81 -16.71 0.27
CA HIS A 208 -16.85 -15.66 0.29
C HIS A 208 -17.59 -15.53 -1.04
N THR A 209 -16.98 -15.90 -2.16
CA THR A 209 -17.67 -15.97 -3.47
C THR A 209 -18.60 -17.18 -3.60
N SER A 210 -18.41 -18.22 -2.80
CA SER A 210 -19.32 -19.41 -2.80
C SER A 210 -20.62 -19.20 -1.99
N ILE A 211 -20.83 -18.06 -1.36
CA ILE A 211 -22.05 -17.74 -0.57
C ILE A 211 -23.10 -17.02 -1.43
N GLU A 212 -22.76 -16.56 -2.63
CA GLU A 212 -23.66 -15.85 -3.55
C GLU A 212 -24.21 -16.71 -4.72
N GLN A 213 -24.16 -18.05 -4.59
CA GLN A 213 -24.80 -18.98 -5.58
C GLN A 213 -26.04 -19.65 -4.93
#